data_df3ee713b27957554c3fc42109d3d93d
#
_entry.id   df3ee713b27957554c3fc42109d3d93d
#
_cell.length_a   1.000
_cell.length_b   1.000
_cell.length_c   1.000
_cell.angle_alpha   90.00
_cell.angle_beta   90.00
_cell.angle_gamma   90.00
#
_symmetry.space_group_name_H-M   'P 1'
#
loop_
_entity.id
_entity.type
_entity.pdbx_description
1 polymer ?
#
loop_
_entity_poly.entity_id
_entity_poly.type
_entity_poly.pdbx_seq_one_letter_code
_entity_poly.pdbx_strand_id
1 'polypeptide(L)'
;MKRLLALVLSAALGLSFGLSGFSEDRSCYFNDEENHVYASGPAESRKIALTFDDGPHPCYTDEILDILKEYKVKATFFVIGQNAEYYPEPFQRTVAEGHSVGSHTFSHRHLKNLNEEQLRKEFAQNRQTLEKFGVCPVLFRPPEGVCDRKVLKVAHENGCDIILWSVDTGDWRCPALESILSNVRRNVKGGEIILMHDYVSGNSQTPAALRILLPELLKKGYVFVTVEELIGRK
;
A
#
# COMPACT_ATOMS: atom_id res chain seq x y z
N MET A 1 -24.97 -48.79 -54.75
CA MET A 1 -24.98 -48.70 -53.31
C MET A 1 -23.67 -48.01 -52.90
N LYS A 2 -23.74 -46.73 -52.70
CA LYS A 2 -22.57 -45.88 -52.35
C LYS A 2 -22.60 -45.67 -50.83
N ARG A 3 -21.57 -46.12 -50.09
CA ARG A 3 -21.37 -45.85 -48.64
C ARG A 3 -20.66 -44.49 -48.53
N LEU A 4 -21.36 -43.54 -47.87
CA LEU A 4 -20.80 -42.26 -47.49
C LEU A 4 -19.99 -42.45 -46.19
N LEU A 5 -18.70 -42.12 -46.23
CA LEU A 5 -17.81 -42.09 -45.08
C LEU A 5 -17.91 -40.66 -44.50
N ALA A 6 -18.45 -40.54 -43.28
CA ALA A 6 -18.48 -39.26 -42.57
C ALA A 6 -17.14 -39.10 -41.81
N LEU A 7 -16.34 -38.09 -42.23
CA LEU A 7 -15.15 -37.63 -41.48
C LEU A 7 -15.63 -36.75 -40.30
N VAL A 8 -15.36 -37.20 -39.10
CA VAL A 8 -15.54 -36.37 -37.90
C VAL A 8 -14.23 -35.59 -37.71
N LEU A 9 -14.26 -34.30 -38.04
CA LEU A 9 -13.20 -33.37 -37.64
C LEU A 9 -13.41 -32.96 -36.18
N SER A 10 -12.59 -33.47 -35.27
CA SER A 10 -12.49 -32.94 -33.94
C SER A 10 -11.63 -31.67 -33.95
N ALA A 11 -12.32 -30.52 -33.90
CA ALA A 11 -11.65 -29.24 -33.68
C ALA A 11 -11.26 -29.16 -32.19
N ALA A 12 -9.98 -29.37 -31.89
CA ALA A 12 -9.41 -29.03 -30.62
C ALA A 12 -9.28 -27.49 -30.56
N LEU A 13 -10.20 -26.83 -29.86
CA LEU A 13 -10.01 -25.44 -29.47
C LEU A 13 -8.94 -25.40 -28.40
N GLY A 14 -7.72 -25.09 -28.84
CA GLY A 14 -6.65 -24.68 -27.95
C GLY A 14 -6.98 -23.27 -27.41
N LEU A 15 -7.50 -23.19 -26.19
CA LEU A 15 -7.50 -21.94 -25.46
C LEU A 15 -6.04 -21.62 -25.12
N SER A 16 -5.38 -20.87 -25.99
CA SER A 16 -4.17 -20.15 -25.64
C SER A 16 -4.60 -19.01 -24.71
N PHE A 17 -4.43 -19.20 -23.40
CA PHE A 17 -4.40 -18.09 -22.47
C PHE A 17 -3.25 -17.19 -22.89
N GLY A 18 -3.59 -16.11 -23.56
CA GLY A 18 -2.67 -15.04 -23.88
C GLY A 18 -2.24 -14.41 -22.57
N LEU A 19 -1.02 -14.69 -22.16
CA LEU A 19 -0.27 -13.88 -21.21
C LEU A 19 -0.03 -12.53 -21.90
N SER A 20 -1.06 -11.67 -21.89
CA SER A 20 -0.95 -10.29 -22.34
C SER A 20 -0.02 -9.55 -21.38
N GLY A 21 1.14 -9.29 -21.86
CA GLY A 21 2.19 -8.39 -21.49
C GLY A 21 2.01 -7.59 -20.21
N PHE A 22 2.63 -8.05 -19.12
CA PHE A 22 3.14 -7.13 -18.13
C PHE A 22 4.27 -6.35 -18.79
N SER A 23 4.01 -5.10 -19.21
CA SER A 23 5.06 -4.20 -19.65
C SER A 23 5.92 -3.86 -18.42
N GLU A 24 7.22 -3.99 -18.54
CA GLU A 24 8.21 -3.78 -17.47
C GLU A 24 8.19 -2.35 -16.86
N ASP A 25 7.31 -1.46 -17.30
CA ASP A 25 7.37 -0.02 -17.01
C ASP A 25 6.03 0.64 -16.66
N ARG A 26 5.08 -0.10 -16.07
CA ARG A 26 3.90 0.51 -15.46
C ARG A 26 3.91 0.24 -13.97
N SER A 27 4.03 1.31 -13.17
CA SER A 27 3.54 1.31 -11.80
C SER A 27 2.10 0.75 -11.82
N CYS A 28 1.85 -0.33 -11.06
CA CYS A 28 0.56 -1.00 -11.02
C CYS A 28 -0.46 -0.10 -10.29
N TYR A 29 -1.07 0.84 -10.98
CA TYR A 29 -2.14 1.70 -10.42
C TYR A 29 -3.53 1.11 -10.62
N PHE A 30 -3.66 -0.21 -10.73
CA PHE A 30 -4.94 -0.91 -10.91
C PHE A 30 -5.06 -2.06 -9.90
N ASN A 31 -6.30 -2.44 -9.61
CA ASN A 31 -6.56 -3.61 -8.80
C ASN A 31 -6.38 -4.87 -9.66
N ASP A 32 -5.69 -5.85 -9.11
CA ASP A 32 -5.56 -7.20 -9.62
C ASP A 32 -5.88 -8.17 -8.48
N GLU A 33 -7.16 -8.43 -8.28
CA GLU A 33 -7.65 -9.25 -7.15
C GLU A 33 -7.18 -10.70 -7.25
N GLU A 34 -6.97 -11.23 -8.46
CA GLU A 34 -6.44 -12.59 -8.65
C GLU A 34 -4.99 -12.71 -8.13
N ASN A 35 -4.22 -11.63 -8.24
CA ASN A 35 -2.85 -11.54 -7.73
C ASN A 35 -2.75 -10.77 -6.41
N HIS A 36 -3.87 -10.52 -5.72
CA HIS A 36 -3.90 -9.81 -4.44
C HIS A 36 -3.15 -8.47 -4.47
N VAL A 37 -3.39 -7.68 -5.53
CA VAL A 37 -2.83 -6.32 -5.70
C VAL A 37 -3.97 -5.31 -5.66
N TYR A 38 -3.85 -4.33 -4.76
CA TYR A 38 -4.90 -3.34 -4.53
C TYR A 38 -4.32 -1.93 -4.58
N ALA A 39 -4.86 -1.08 -5.45
CA ALA A 39 -4.56 0.35 -5.50
C ALA A 39 -5.70 1.19 -4.93
N SER A 40 -6.89 0.61 -4.79
CA SER A 40 -8.09 1.25 -4.24
C SER A 40 -9.06 0.20 -3.70
N GLY A 41 -9.99 0.61 -2.88
CA GLY A 41 -11.19 -0.14 -2.55
C GLY A 41 -12.34 0.12 -3.54
N PRO A 42 -13.58 -0.25 -3.19
CA PRO A 42 -14.76 -0.06 -4.04
C PRO A 42 -15.03 1.42 -4.36
N ALA A 43 -15.12 1.76 -5.65
CA ALA A 43 -15.19 3.13 -6.16
C ALA A 43 -16.42 3.95 -5.69
N GLU A 44 -17.52 3.31 -5.29
CA GLU A 44 -18.72 3.99 -4.80
C GLU A 44 -18.78 4.08 -3.26
N SER A 45 -17.71 3.68 -2.60
CA SER A 45 -17.61 3.72 -1.14
C SER A 45 -17.36 5.14 -0.65
N ARG A 46 -17.97 5.52 0.48
CA ARG A 46 -17.55 6.72 1.22
C ARG A 46 -16.30 6.47 2.08
N LYS A 47 -15.82 5.22 2.12
CA LYS A 47 -14.60 4.86 2.83
C LYS A 47 -13.37 5.26 2.02
N ILE A 48 -12.36 5.75 2.71
CA ILE A 48 -11.03 6.09 2.17
C ILE A 48 -9.98 5.64 3.18
N ALA A 49 -8.79 5.26 2.71
CA ALA A 49 -7.69 4.88 3.58
C ALA A 49 -6.55 5.90 3.49
N LEU A 50 -6.16 6.47 4.64
CA LEU A 50 -4.90 7.18 4.76
C LEU A 50 -3.78 6.17 4.99
N THR A 51 -2.69 6.30 4.25
CA THR A 51 -1.52 5.44 4.41
C THR A 51 -0.25 6.28 4.50
N PHE A 52 0.67 5.82 5.35
CA PHE A 52 1.95 6.48 5.60
C PHE A 52 3.09 5.51 5.36
N ASP A 53 4.05 5.89 4.54
CA ASP A 53 5.21 5.08 4.18
C ASP A 53 6.49 5.60 4.88
N ASP A 54 7.50 4.75 4.90
CA ASP A 54 8.88 5.03 5.33
C ASP A 54 9.13 5.16 6.83
N GLY A 55 8.11 5.33 7.64
CA GLY A 55 8.26 5.47 9.09
C GLY A 55 8.73 4.21 9.82
N PRO A 56 8.84 4.31 11.15
CA PRO A 56 8.57 5.50 11.95
C PRO A 56 9.67 6.56 11.89
N HIS A 57 9.29 7.81 12.16
CA HIS A 57 10.20 8.96 12.34
C HIS A 57 10.12 9.47 13.79
N PRO A 58 11.23 9.89 14.42
CA PRO A 58 11.23 10.27 15.84
C PRO A 58 10.38 11.50 16.20
N CYS A 59 9.93 12.27 15.22
CA CYS A 59 9.12 13.46 15.44
C CYS A 59 7.80 13.41 14.63
N TYR A 60 7.88 13.17 13.32
CA TYR A 60 6.70 13.29 12.45
C TYR A 60 5.66 12.19 12.70
N THR A 61 6.07 10.97 13.01
CA THR A 61 5.12 9.88 13.32
C THR A 61 4.29 10.25 14.54
N ASP A 62 4.90 10.75 15.62
CA ASP A 62 4.17 11.17 16.82
C ASP A 62 3.22 12.34 16.56
N GLU A 63 3.64 13.34 15.77
CA GLU A 63 2.76 14.46 15.41
C GLU A 63 1.56 14.01 14.57
N ILE A 64 1.77 13.08 13.62
CA ILE A 64 0.70 12.50 12.82
C ILE A 64 -0.26 11.70 13.70
N LEU A 65 0.25 10.89 14.62
CA LEU A 65 -0.57 10.12 15.58
C LEU A 65 -1.42 11.03 16.46
N ASP A 66 -0.87 12.15 16.95
CA ASP A 66 -1.63 13.15 17.72
C ASP A 66 -2.81 13.70 16.90
N ILE A 67 -2.58 14.03 15.63
CA ILE A 67 -3.62 14.54 14.74
C ILE A 67 -4.68 13.46 14.46
N LEU A 68 -4.28 12.22 14.13
CA LEU A 68 -5.21 11.13 13.89
C LEU A 68 -6.08 10.84 15.12
N LYS A 69 -5.49 10.92 16.32
CA LYS A 69 -6.20 10.76 17.60
C LYS A 69 -7.21 11.88 17.86
N GLU A 70 -6.83 13.14 17.59
CA GLU A 70 -7.72 14.30 17.72
C GLU A 70 -9.00 14.12 16.88
N TYR A 71 -8.85 13.66 15.64
CA TYR A 71 -9.99 13.43 14.73
C TYR A 71 -10.61 12.02 14.84
N LYS A 72 -10.10 11.16 15.75
CA LYS A 72 -10.55 9.76 15.93
C LYS A 72 -10.47 8.94 14.63
N VAL A 73 -9.45 9.15 13.84
CA VAL A 73 -9.22 8.49 12.56
C VAL A 73 -8.20 7.37 12.74
N LYS A 74 -8.44 6.23 12.09
CA LYS A 74 -7.45 5.15 11.95
C LYS A 74 -6.82 5.21 10.57
N ALA A 75 -5.56 4.78 10.48
CA ALA A 75 -4.75 4.79 9.27
C ALA A 75 -3.94 3.49 9.17
N THR A 76 -3.24 3.30 8.05
CA THR A 76 -2.32 2.19 7.84
C THR A 76 -0.91 2.74 7.62
N PHE A 77 0.07 2.19 8.35
CA PHE A 77 1.47 2.57 8.28
C PHE A 77 2.28 1.43 7.63
N PHE A 78 2.95 1.71 6.53
CA PHE A 78 3.88 0.78 5.87
C PHE A 78 5.29 1.04 6.38
N VAL A 79 5.75 0.18 7.27
CA VAL A 79 6.90 0.42 8.14
C VAL A 79 8.16 -0.19 7.57
N ILE A 80 9.23 0.61 7.50
CA ILE A 80 10.59 0.13 7.27
C ILE A 80 11.11 -0.50 8.55
N GLY A 81 11.49 -1.79 8.49
CA GLY A 81 11.93 -2.54 9.67
C GLY A 81 13.12 -1.88 10.39
N GLN A 82 14.09 -1.38 9.64
CA GLN A 82 15.25 -0.67 10.19
C GLN A 82 14.85 0.57 10.99
N ASN A 83 13.83 1.32 10.53
CA ASN A 83 13.33 2.49 11.24
C ASN A 83 12.57 2.10 12.51
N ALA A 84 11.84 0.98 12.49
CA ALA A 84 11.21 0.44 13.71
C ALA A 84 12.24 0.01 14.77
N GLU A 85 13.43 -0.45 14.37
CA GLU A 85 14.53 -0.73 15.28
C GLU A 85 15.19 0.54 15.84
N TYR A 86 15.31 1.60 15.02
CA TYR A 86 15.90 2.86 15.44
C TYR A 86 14.97 3.72 16.30
N TYR A 87 13.67 3.64 16.04
CA TYR A 87 12.66 4.47 16.68
C TYR A 87 11.50 3.61 17.22
N PRO A 88 11.76 2.75 18.22
CA PRO A 88 10.79 1.82 18.74
C PRO A 88 9.59 2.49 19.43
N GLU A 89 9.75 3.66 20.06
CA GLU A 89 8.70 4.33 20.82
C GLU A 89 7.55 4.80 19.91
N PRO A 90 7.76 5.59 18.83
CA PRO A 90 6.67 5.97 17.94
C PRO A 90 6.05 4.75 17.22
N PHE A 91 6.83 3.68 16.96
CA PHE A 91 6.26 2.45 16.43
C PHE A 91 5.34 1.74 17.42
N GLN A 92 5.76 1.57 18.67
CA GLN A 92 4.93 1.00 19.73
C GLN A 92 3.63 1.81 19.89
N ARG A 93 3.72 3.13 19.81
CA ARG A 93 2.58 4.03 19.89
C ARG A 93 1.62 3.81 18.71
N THR A 94 2.13 3.66 17.49
CA THR A 94 1.32 3.35 16.29
C THR A 94 0.47 2.09 16.52
N VAL A 95 1.09 1.03 17.03
CA VAL A 95 0.41 -0.25 17.33
C VAL A 95 -0.58 -0.07 18.48
N ALA A 96 -0.17 0.54 19.59
CA ALA A 96 -1.01 0.70 20.79
C ALA A 96 -2.25 1.57 20.53
N GLU A 97 -2.17 2.55 19.64
CA GLU A 97 -3.31 3.39 19.25
C GLU A 97 -4.22 2.69 18.22
N GLY A 98 -3.93 1.43 17.84
CA GLY A 98 -4.79 0.60 16.99
C GLY A 98 -4.83 1.01 15.53
N HIS A 99 -3.72 1.52 15.01
CA HIS A 99 -3.49 1.69 13.58
C HIS A 99 -3.08 0.36 12.95
N SER A 100 -3.37 0.19 11.67
CA SER A 100 -2.88 -0.96 10.92
C SER A 100 -1.41 -0.79 10.55
N VAL A 101 -0.67 -1.90 10.49
CA VAL A 101 0.75 -1.91 10.13
C VAL A 101 0.98 -2.89 8.99
N GLY A 102 1.51 -2.39 7.87
CA GLY A 102 2.03 -3.16 6.76
C GLY A 102 3.55 -3.15 6.71
N SER A 103 4.11 -4.05 5.91
CA SER A 103 5.55 -4.12 5.63
C SER A 103 5.94 -3.17 4.50
N HIS A 104 7.07 -2.45 4.66
CA HIS A 104 7.70 -1.64 3.61
C HIS A 104 9.16 -2.06 3.38
N THR A 105 9.44 -3.37 3.46
CA THR A 105 10.77 -3.98 3.50
C THR A 105 11.56 -3.64 4.78
N PHE A 106 12.73 -4.27 4.94
CA PHE A 106 13.57 -3.98 6.08
C PHE A 106 14.38 -2.70 5.92
N SER A 107 14.95 -2.46 4.72
CA SER A 107 15.91 -1.38 4.50
C SER A 107 15.61 -0.47 3.30
N HIS A 108 14.39 -0.53 2.74
CA HIS A 108 13.93 0.30 1.63
C HIS A 108 14.86 0.30 0.41
N ARG A 109 15.41 -0.87 0.04
CA ARG A 109 16.26 -0.99 -1.15
C ARG A 109 15.44 -0.95 -2.42
N HIS A 110 16.02 -0.43 -3.51
CA HIS A 110 15.41 -0.53 -4.84
C HIS A 110 15.19 -1.98 -5.25
N LEU A 111 13.92 -2.42 -5.29
CA LEU A 111 13.56 -3.84 -5.48
C LEU A 111 13.97 -4.38 -6.85
N LYS A 112 14.04 -3.53 -7.88
CA LYS A 112 14.52 -3.94 -9.22
C LYS A 112 15.95 -4.48 -9.18
N ASN A 113 16.78 -3.99 -8.26
CA ASN A 113 18.19 -4.37 -8.11
C ASN A 113 18.40 -5.62 -7.25
N LEU A 114 17.34 -6.17 -6.63
CA LEU A 114 17.42 -7.35 -5.78
C LEU A 114 17.08 -8.61 -6.58
N ASN A 115 17.80 -9.70 -6.32
CA ASN A 115 17.33 -11.03 -6.70
C ASN A 115 16.29 -11.55 -5.70
N GLU A 116 15.65 -12.70 -5.99
CA GLU A 116 14.59 -13.26 -5.13
C GLU A 116 15.09 -13.58 -3.71
N GLU A 117 16.30 -14.08 -3.56
CA GLU A 117 16.88 -14.41 -2.25
C GLU A 117 17.08 -13.15 -1.39
N GLN A 118 17.61 -12.09 -2.00
CA GLN A 118 17.77 -10.80 -1.33
C GLN A 118 16.43 -10.19 -0.94
N LEU A 119 15.42 -10.32 -1.80
CA LEU A 119 14.08 -9.83 -1.50
C LEU A 119 13.44 -10.63 -0.34
N ARG A 120 13.57 -11.97 -0.33
CA ARG A 120 13.11 -12.80 0.81
C ARG A 120 13.80 -12.39 2.11
N LYS A 121 15.08 -12.02 2.05
CA LYS A 121 15.80 -11.53 3.23
C LYS A 121 15.20 -10.22 3.75
N GLU A 122 14.88 -9.26 2.87
CA GLU A 122 14.18 -8.01 3.25
C GLU A 122 12.84 -8.30 3.94
N PHE A 123 12.03 -9.22 3.40
CA PHE A 123 10.77 -9.63 4.02
C PHE A 123 10.98 -10.30 5.39
N ALA A 124 11.89 -11.26 5.48
CA ALA A 124 12.13 -12.00 6.72
C ALA A 124 12.65 -11.10 7.84
N GLN A 125 13.59 -10.20 7.54
CA GLN A 125 14.12 -9.26 8.52
C GLN A 125 13.07 -8.26 8.99
N ASN A 126 12.26 -7.70 8.05
CA ASN A 126 11.17 -6.81 8.42
C ASN A 126 10.17 -7.52 9.34
N ARG A 127 9.68 -8.72 8.95
CA ARG A 127 8.76 -9.52 9.75
C ARG A 127 9.32 -9.78 11.14
N GLN A 128 10.56 -10.28 11.23
CA GLN A 128 11.20 -10.57 12.52
C GLN A 128 11.29 -9.33 13.42
N THR A 129 11.51 -8.15 12.84
CA THR A 129 11.52 -6.90 13.60
C THR A 129 10.14 -6.54 14.10
N LEU A 130 9.12 -6.56 13.22
CA LEU A 130 7.76 -6.18 13.59
C LEU A 130 7.13 -7.17 14.60
N GLU A 131 7.46 -8.46 14.52
CA GLU A 131 7.01 -9.50 15.45
C GLU A 131 7.47 -9.24 16.89
N LYS A 132 8.61 -8.57 17.12
CA LYS A 132 9.06 -8.15 18.47
C LYS A 132 8.04 -7.22 19.15
N PHE A 133 7.21 -6.54 18.36
CA PHE A 133 6.16 -5.63 18.81
C PHE A 133 4.74 -6.25 18.72
N GLY A 134 4.66 -7.57 18.47
CA GLY A 134 3.39 -8.28 18.34
C GLY A 134 2.68 -8.08 17.00
N VAL A 135 3.37 -7.57 15.97
CA VAL A 135 2.81 -7.29 14.64
C VAL A 135 3.25 -8.35 13.65
N CYS A 136 2.28 -9.04 13.02
CA CYS A 136 2.51 -9.95 11.91
C CYS A 136 1.86 -9.34 10.65
N PRO A 137 2.61 -8.60 9.83
CA PRO A 137 2.02 -7.86 8.71
C PRO A 137 1.48 -8.81 7.65
N VAL A 138 0.27 -8.52 7.18
CA VAL A 138 -0.42 -9.20 6.07
C VAL A 138 -0.56 -8.31 4.85
N LEU A 139 -0.14 -7.06 4.97
CA LEU A 139 -0.06 -6.07 3.91
C LEU A 139 1.40 -5.77 3.60
N PHE A 140 1.70 -5.62 2.34
CA PHE A 140 3.01 -5.20 1.87
C PHE A 140 2.87 -4.08 0.84
N ARG A 141 3.57 -3.00 1.05
CA ARG A 141 3.74 -1.98 0.01
C ARG A 141 5.18 -2.04 -0.49
N PRO A 142 5.38 -2.32 -1.79
CA PRO A 142 6.73 -2.32 -2.35
C PRO A 142 7.27 -0.89 -2.43
N PRO A 143 8.51 -0.64 -2.01
CA PRO A 143 9.21 0.61 -2.28
C PRO A 143 9.04 1.08 -3.72
N GLU A 144 8.74 2.37 -3.90
CA GLU A 144 8.51 2.99 -5.22
C GLU A 144 7.37 2.36 -6.04
N GLY A 145 6.51 1.55 -5.44
CA GLY A 145 5.42 0.85 -6.13
C GLY A 145 5.88 -0.24 -7.09
N VAL A 146 7.12 -0.72 -6.99
CA VAL A 146 7.66 -1.77 -7.86
C VAL A 146 6.95 -3.09 -7.63
N CYS A 147 6.14 -3.52 -8.60
CA CYS A 147 5.33 -4.73 -8.55
C CYS A 147 5.59 -5.61 -9.78
N ASP A 148 6.76 -6.24 -9.85
CA ASP A 148 7.10 -7.22 -10.87
C ASP A 148 6.77 -8.66 -10.41
N ARG A 149 6.95 -9.65 -11.31
CA ARG A 149 6.68 -11.07 -11.00
C ARG A 149 7.44 -11.59 -9.79
N LYS A 150 8.65 -11.12 -9.57
CA LYS A 150 9.49 -11.50 -8.43
C LYS A 150 8.90 -10.96 -7.14
N VAL A 151 8.45 -9.70 -7.14
CA VAL A 151 7.82 -9.06 -5.99
C VAL A 151 6.49 -9.75 -5.65
N LEU A 152 5.63 -10.00 -6.65
CA LEU A 152 4.39 -10.76 -6.48
C LEU A 152 4.65 -12.11 -5.82
N LYS A 153 5.57 -12.90 -6.38
CA LYS A 153 5.91 -14.22 -5.87
C LYS A 153 6.32 -14.18 -4.40
N VAL A 154 7.26 -13.30 -4.05
CA VAL A 154 7.79 -13.24 -2.68
C VAL A 154 6.75 -12.70 -1.70
N ALA A 155 5.91 -11.75 -2.08
CA ALA A 155 4.81 -11.27 -1.26
C ALA A 155 3.81 -12.40 -0.95
N HIS A 156 3.40 -13.16 -1.96
CA HIS A 156 2.50 -14.31 -1.79
C HIS A 156 3.10 -15.43 -0.93
N GLU A 157 4.39 -15.75 -1.09
CA GLU A 157 5.12 -16.68 -0.23
C GLU A 157 5.06 -16.28 1.25
N ASN A 158 4.92 -14.97 1.52
CA ASN A 158 4.81 -14.41 2.87
C ASN A 158 3.36 -14.14 3.33
N GLY A 159 2.36 -14.51 2.53
CA GLY A 159 0.94 -14.31 2.83
C GLY A 159 0.52 -12.83 2.85
N CYS A 160 1.22 -11.97 2.12
CA CYS A 160 0.95 -10.54 2.06
C CYS A 160 0.20 -10.16 0.79
N ASP A 161 -0.83 -9.31 0.94
CA ASP A 161 -1.43 -8.59 -0.16
C ASP A 161 -0.56 -7.37 -0.51
N ILE A 162 -0.44 -7.08 -1.80
CA ILE A 162 0.31 -5.93 -2.28
C ILE A 162 -0.61 -4.71 -2.31
N ILE A 163 -0.20 -3.66 -1.62
CA ILE A 163 -0.96 -2.42 -1.53
C ILE A 163 -0.21 -1.29 -2.23
N LEU A 164 -0.84 -0.77 -3.25
CA LEU A 164 -0.41 0.42 -3.98
C LEU A 164 -1.26 1.62 -3.51
N TRP A 165 -1.47 2.60 -4.38
CA TRP A 165 -2.28 3.78 -4.08
C TRP A 165 -2.99 4.29 -5.33
N SER A 166 -4.09 5.00 -5.14
CA SER A 166 -4.81 5.70 -6.20
C SER A 166 -4.66 7.22 -6.11
N VAL A 167 -4.22 7.74 -4.96
CA VAL A 167 -3.92 9.17 -4.79
C VAL A 167 -2.51 9.33 -4.23
N ASP A 168 -1.60 9.86 -5.05
CA ASP A 168 -0.26 10.28 -4.62
C ASP A 168 -0.33 11.76 -4.23
N THR A 169 -0.05 12.07 -2.97
CA THR A 169 -0.03 13.46 -2.49
C THR A 169 1.21 14.22 -2.94
N GLY A 170 2.29 13.51 -3.24
CA GLY A 170 3.60 14.06 -3.58
C GLY A 170 4.32 14.71 -2.40
N ASP A 171 3.91 14.43 -1.16
CA ASP A 171 4.46 15.01 0.08
C ASP A 171 5.94 14.68 0.29
N TRP A 172 6.40 13.53 -0.20
CA TRP A 172 7.79 13.09 -0.18
C TRP A 172 8.78 14.05 -0.86
N ARG A 173 8.28 14.88 -1.78
CA ARG A 173 9.06 15.94 -2.45
C ARG A 173 9.19 17.21 -1.62
N CYS A 174 8.61 17.26 -0.42
CA CYS A 174 8.50 18.45 0.42
C CYS A 174 7.96 19.69 -0.35
N PRO A 175 6.84 19.54 -1.09
CA PRO A 175 6.30 20.63 -1.89
C PRO A 175 5.63 21.69 -1.01
N ALA A 176 5.16 22.76 -1.62
CA ALA A 176 4.28 23.70 -0.93
C ALA A 176 3.00 22.98 -0.47
N LEU A 177 2.51 23.32 0.72
CA LEU A 177 1.33 22.72 1.36
C LEU A 177 0.12 22.64 0.40
N GLU A 178 -0.17 23.73 -0.32
CA GLU A 178 -1.30 23.79 -1.25
C GLU A 178 -1.23 22.75 -2.39
N SER A 179 -0.04 22.30 -2.77
CA SER A 179 0.12 21.23 -3.76
C SER A 179 -0.43 19.91 -3.23
N ILE A 180 -0.12 19.56 -1.97
CA ILE A 180 -0.65 18.36 -1.28
C ILE A 180 -2.17 18.45 -1.19
N LEU A 181 -2.68 19.57 -0.67
CA LEU A 181 -4.12 19.81 -0.51
C LEU A 181 -4.87 19.67 -1.84
N SER A 182 -4.35 20.30 -2.88
CA SER A 182 -4.91 20.29 -4.23
C SER A 182 -4.95 18.88 -4.83
N ASN A 183 -3.88 18.08 -4.65
CA ASN A 183 -3.85 16.70 -5.13
C ASN A 183 -4.95 15.85 -4.48
N VAL A 184 -5.09 15.92 -3.16
CA VAL A 184 -6.12 15.19 -2.43
C VAL A 184 -7.52 15.66 -2.84
N ARG A 185 -7.79 16.97 -2.83
CA ARG A 185 -9.11 17.55 -3.15
C ARG A 185 -9.62 17.19 -4.54
N ARG A 186 -8.71 17.09 -5.52
CA ARG A 186 -9.08 16.76 -6.91
C ARG A 186 -9.35 15.27 -7.12
N ASN A 187 -8.66 14.41 -6.39
CA ASN A 187 -8.62 13.00 -6.71
C ASN A 187 -9.47 12.13 -5.77
N VAL A 188 -9.77 12.59 -4.55
CA VAL A 188 -10.61 11.84 -3.62
C VAL A 188 -12.08 11.90 -4.02
N LYS A 189 -12.66 10.73 -4.30
CA LYS A 189 -14.07 10.53 -4.72
C LYS A 189 -14.76 9.43 -3.92
N GLY A 190 -13.99 8.54 -3.28
CA GLY A 190 -14.41 7.40 -2.46
C GLY A 190 -13.77 6.10 -2.92
N GLY A 191 -13.29 5.32 -1.95
CA GLY A 191 -12.53 4.10 -2.21
C GLY A 191 -11.02 4.30 -2.35
N GLU A 192 -10.51 5.52 -2.24
CA GLU A 192 -9.09 5.77 -2.46
C GLU A 192 -8.22 5.25 -1.32
N ILE A 193 -7.03 4.75 -1.73
CA ILE A 193 -5.85 4.58 -0.88
C ILE A 193 -4.95 5.80 -1.15
N ILE A 194 -4.77 6.63 -0.12
CA ILE A 194 -4.04 7.90 -0.21
C ILE A 194 -2.62 7.67 0.32
N LEU A 195 -1.62 7.88 -0.54
CA LEU A 195 -0.21 7.81 -0.18
C LEU A 195 0.25 9.11 0.45
N MET A 196 0.79 9.00 1.65
CA MET A 196 1.55 9.99 2.38
C MET A 196 2.79 9.35 3.01
N HIS A 197 3.64 10.15 3.64
CA HIS A 197 4.85 9.66 4.31
C HIS A 197 4.95 10.26 5.72
N ASP A 198 5.29 9.40 6.69
CA ASP A 198 5.62 9.83 8.05
C ASP A 198 7.14 9.90 8.28
N TYR A 199 7.93 9.60 7.24
CA TYR A 199 9.37 9.83 7.20
C TYR A 199 9.77 10.49 5.86
N VAL A 200 10.30 11.69 5.91
CA VAL A 200 10.88 12.39 4.75
C VAL A 200 12.20 13.03 5.15
N SER A 201 13.13 13.14 4.19
CA SER A 201 14.47 13.70 4.45
C SER A 201 14.51 15.24 4.62
N GLY A 202 13.34 15.88 4.61
CA GLY A 202 13.22 17.34 4.67
C GLY A 202 12.16 17.81 5.65
N ASN A 203 11.70 19.03 5.48
CA ASN A 203 10.62 19.59 6.28
C ASN A 203 9.26 19.05 5.78
N SER A 204 8.69 18.09 6.50
CA SER A 204 7.41 17.48 6.15
C SER A 204 6.26 18.49 6.25
N GLN A 205 5.46 18.57 5.19
CA GLN A 205 4.19 19.30 5.20
C GLN A 205 3.00 18.38 5.52
N THR A 206 3.23 17.07 5.72
CA THR A 206 2.18 16.08 5.95
C THR A 206 1.35 16.37 7.21
N PRO A 207 1.94 16.70 8.38
CA PRO A 207 1.15 17.08 9.55
C PRO A 207 0.26 18.30 9.31
N ALA A 208 0.79 19.34 8.66
CA ALA A 208 0.02 20.55 8.33
C ALA A 208 -1.12 20.25 7.35
N ALA A 209 -0.87 19.40 6.35
CA ALA A 209 -1.89 18.97 5.40
C ALA A 209 -3.01 18.17 6.09
N LEU A 210 -2.67 17.26 7.00
CA LEU A 210 -3.66 16.47 7.74
C LEU A 210 -4.59 17.33 8.59
N ARG A 211 -4.07 18.36 9.27
CA ARG A 211 -4.90 19.29 10.07
C ARG A 211 -5.97 20.01 9.26
N ILE A 212 -5.75 20.16 7.95
CA ILE A 212 -6.70 20.79 7.02
C ILE A 212 -7.60 19.73 6.35
N LEU A 213 -7.01 18.65 5.84
CA LEU A 213 -7.73 17.64 5.05
C LEU A 213 -8.68 16.80 5.89
N LEU A 214 -8.30 16.41 7.11
CA LEU A 214 -9.14 15.54 7.93
C LEU A 214 -10.51 16.16 8.22
N PRO A 215 -10.62 17.38 8.83
CA PRO A 215 -11.92 17.99 9.06
C PRO A 215 -12.67 18.28 7.77
N GLU A 216 -11.97 18.64 6.67
CA GLU A 216 -12.60 18.89 5.38
C GLU A 216 -13.26 17.61 4.81
N LEU A 217 -12.55 16.49 4.81
CA LEU A 217 -13.04 15.23 4.25
C LEU A 217 -14.12 14.62 5.15
N LEU A 218 -13.97 14.68 6.47
CA LEU A 218 -15.02 14.27 7.42
C LEU A 218 -16.31 15.06 7.21
N LYS A 219 -16.22 16.38 7.03
CA LYS A 219 -17.39 17.25 6.75
C LYS A 219 -18.05 16.90 5.42
N LYS A 220 -17.29 16.42 4.43
CA LYS A 220 -17.82 15.92 3.14
C LYS A 220 -18.44 14.52 3.25
N GLY A 221 -18.43 13.91 4.45
CA GLY A 221 -19.03 12.60 4.73
C GLY A 221 -18.15 11.41 4.34
N TYR A 222 -16.85 11.61 4.16
CA TYR A 222 -15.91 10.49 4.02
C TYR A 222 -15.65 9.82 5.36
N VAL A 223 -15.43 8.51 5.34
CA VAL A 223 -15.11 7.69 6.50
C VAL A 223 -13.71 7.14 6.33
N PHE A 224 -12.83 7.48 7.26
CA PHE A 224 -11.46 6.96 7.25
C PHE A 224 -11.42 5.57 7.88
N VAL A 225 -10.81 4.63 7.15
CA VAL A 225 -10.67 3.22 7.56
C VAL A 225 -9.25 2.74 7.31
N THR A 226 -8.87 1.60 7.89
CA THR A 226 -7.60 0.94 7.51
C THR A 226 -7.69 0.33 6.12
N VAL A 227 -6.54 -0.01 5.53
CA VAL A 227 -6.52 -0.64 4.21
C VAL A 227 -7.25 -1.98 4.24
N GLU A 228 -7.04 -2.82 5.27
CA GLU A 228 -7.73 -4.11 5.40
C GLU A 228 -9.25 -3.92 5.39
N GLU A 229 -9.74 -2.95 6.15
CA GLU A 229 -11.17 -2.66 6.18
C GLU A 229 -11.69 -2.14 4.83
N LEU A 230 -10.88 -1.34 4.13
CA LEU A 230 -11.24 -0.77 2.84
C LEU A 230 -11.37 -1.85 1.75
N ILE A 231 -10.42 -2.81 1.71
CA ILE A 231 -10.42 -3.90 0.71
C ILE A 231 -11.23 -5.13 1.15
N GLY A 232 -11.84 -5.09 2.35
CA GLY A 232 -12.66 -6.19 2.87
C GLY A 232 -11.85 -7.41 3.31
N ARG A 233 -10.56 -7.25 3.60
CA ARG A 233 -9.73 -8.32 4.17
C ARG A 233 -10.18 -8.60 5.61
N LYS A 234 -10.48 -9.87 5.90
CA LYS A 234 -10.88 -10.34 7.23
C LYS A 234 -9.71 -10.95 7.99
#